data_a98f44c13124d44d485392d20af2e23e
#
_entry.id   a98f44c13124d44d485392d20af2e23e
#
_cell.length_a   1.000
_cell.length_b   1.000
_cell.length_c   1.000
_cell.angle_alpha   90.00
_cell.angle_beta   90.00
_cell.angle_gamma   90.00
#
_symmetry.space_group_name_H-M   'P 1'
#
loop_
_entity.id
_entity.type
_entity.pdbx_description
1 polymer ?
#
loop_
_entity_poly.entity_id
_entity_poly.type
_entity_poly.pdbx_seq_one_letter_code
_entity_poly.pdbx_strand_id
1 'polypeptide(L)'
;MQRTWDVMVSTCPSRTSLARIANKWTAMIVIALSGEPMRFGELRQAVDGISGKVLADTLRDLERDGILTRTAYDQMPPRVDYELTALGRTLQEPLTALARWAEAHIEEVETARAEYDEVKDGAVRALPSA
;
A
#
# COMPACT_ATOMS: atom_id res chain seq x y z
N MET A 1 29.55 -11.71 10.09
CA MET A 1 28.34 -12.32 10.70
C MET A 1 27.10 -11.74 10.05
N GLN A 2 26.26 -12.59 9.55
CA GLN A 2 25.06 -12.18 8.84
C GLN A 2 23.94 -11.85 9.82
N ARG A 3 23.33 -10.70 9.66
CA ARG A 3 22.17 -10.33 10.48
C ARG A 3 20.95 -11.09 10.02
N THR A 4 20.18 -11.57 10.97
CA THR A 4 18.89 -12.19 10.70
C THR A 4 17.78 -11.18 10.99
N TRP A 5 16.92 -10.95 10.01
CA TRP A 5 15.77 -10.06 10.13
C TRP A 5 14.51 -10.89 10.28
N ASP A 6 13.66 -10.50 11.23
CA ASP A 6 12.41 -11.22 11.50
C ASP A 6 11.31 -10.23 11.81
N VAL A 7 10.31 -10.16 10.93
CA VAL A 7 9.18 -9.24 11.08
C VAL A 7 8.32 -9.55 12.30
N MET A 8 8.42 -10.76 12.84
CA MET A 8 7.66 -11.16 14.03
C MET A 8 8.24 -10.58 15.32
N VAL A 9 9.47 -10.08 15.28
CA VAL A 9 10.13 -9.50 16.45
C VAL A 9 9.84 -8.00 16.50
N SER A 10 9.27 -7.54 17.62
CA SER A 10 8.80 -6.15 17.77
C SER A 10 9.90 -5.10 17.60
N THR A 11 11.14 -5.43 17.93
CA THR A 11 12.27 -4.50 17.83
C THR A 11 13.01 -4.59 16.49
N CYS A 12 12.62 -5.51 15.62
CA CYS A 12 13.28 -5.67 14.32
C CYS A 12 12.83 -4.58 13.34
N PRO A 13 13.78 -3.85 12.72
CA PRO A 13 13.42 -2.81 11.74
C PRO A 13 12.60 -3.31 10.56
N SER A 14 12.73 -4.59 10.19
CA SER A 14 11.94 -5.15 9.10
C SER A 14 10.44 -5.13 9.39
N ARG A 15 10.04 -5.17 10.64
CA ARG A 15 8.62 -5.07 11.05
C ARG A 15 8.05 -3.70 10.72
N THR A 16 8.79 -2.63 10.99
CA THR A 16 8.37 -1.27 10.64
C THR A 16 8.28 -1.09 9.14
N SER A 17 9.25 -1.62 8.39
CA SER A 17 9.23 -1.59 6.93
C SER A 17 8.01 -2.33 6.39
N LEU A 18 7.72 -3.53 6.91
CA LEU A 18 6.55 -4.30 6.49
C LEU A 18 5.27 -3.50 6.73
N ALA A 19 5.11 -2.92 7.92
CA ALA A 19 3.91 -2.15 8.25
C ALA A 19 3.71 -0.96 7.30
N ARG A 20 4.79 -0.30 6.93
CA ARG A 20 4.74 0.84 6.00
C ARG A 20 4.36 0.41 4.59
N ILE A 21 4.94 -0.69 4.11
CA ILE A 21 4.67 -1.19 2.76
C ILE A 21 3.29 -1.84 2.67
N ALA A 22 2.82 -2.46 3.74
CA ALA A 22 1.51 -3.13 3.76
C ALA A 22 0.33 -2.15 3.85
N ASN A 23 0.59 -0.87 3.87
CA ASN A 23 -0.44 0.16 3.83
C ASN A 23 -1.12 0.17 2.45
N LYS A 24 -2.45 0.32 2.42
CA LYS A 24 -3.20 0.29 1.16
C LYS A 24 -2.75 1.36 0.16
N TRP A 25 -2.44 2.56 0.65
CA TRP A 25 -2.02 3.66 -0.22
C TRP A 25 -0.66 3.39 -0.84
N THR A 26 0.27 2.86 -0.06
CA THR A 26 1.61 2.50 -0.54
C THR A 26 1.53 1.46 -1.65
N ALA A 27 0.72 0.41 -1.45
CA ALA A 27 0.56 -0.63 -2.46
C ALA A 27 0.04 -0.05 -3.78
N MET A 28 -0.98 0.80 -3.71
CA MET A 28 -1.55 1.42 -4.91
C MET A 28 -0.57 2.36 -5.60
N ILE A 29 0.20 3.14 -4.85
CA ILE A 29 1.20 4.05 -5.41
C ILE A 29 2.30 3.27 -6.13
N VAL A 30 2.82 2.21 -5.51
CA VAL A 30 3.86 1.39 -6.13
C VAL A 30 3.35 0.76 -7.42
N ILE A 31 2.12 0.24 -7.40
CA ILE A 31 1.51 -0.34 -8.59
C ILE A 31 1.35 0.72 -9.69
N ALA A 32 0.88 1.91 -9.33
CA ALA A 32 0.73 2.99 -10.29
C ALA A 32 2.06 3.41 -10.93
N LEU A 33 3.15 3.38 -10.15
CA LEU A 33 4.48 3.74 -10.62
C LEU A 33 5.21 2.60 -11.34
N SER A 34 4.56 1.45 -11.51
CA SER A 34 5.21 0.27 -12.10
C SER A 34 5.57 0.45 -13.58
N GLY A 35 4.89 1.33 -14.28
CA GLY A 35 5.15 1.58 -15.71
C GLY A 35 6.17 2.68 -15.90
N GLU A 36 5.73 3.92 -15.77
CA GLU A 36 6.53 5.11 -16.08
C GLU A 36 6.54 6.06 -14.90
N PRO A 37 7.49 7.00 -14.88
CA PRO A 37 7.46 8.09 -13.91
C PRO A 37 6.13 8.85 -14.01
N MET A 38 5.63 9.29 -12.88
CA MET A 38 4.36 10.02 -12.81
C MET A 38 4.52 11.29 -12.00
N ARG A 39 3.71 12.28 -12.36
CA ARG A 39 3.61 13.52 -11.59
C ARG A 39 2.61 13.36 -10.46
N PHE A 40 2.69 14.26 -9.49
CA PHE A 40 1.80 14.25 -8.33
C PHE A 40 0.32 14.17 -8.72
N GLY A 41 -0.11 15.03 -9.64
CA GLY A 41 -1.51 15.05 -10.09
C GLY A 41 -1.94 13.77 -10.78
N GLU A 42 -1.03 13.17 -11.56
CA GLU A 42 -1.30 11.91 -12.23
C GLU A 42 -1.46 10.76 -11.21
N LEU A 43 -0.59 10.73 -10.21
CA LEU A 43 -0.70 9.75 -9.12
C LEU A 43 -1.99 9.91 -8.35
N ARG A 44 -2.39 11.15 -8.07
CA ARG A 44 -3.62 11.41 -7.34
C ARG A 44 -4.85 10.93 -8.11
N GLN A 45 -4.83 11.03 -9.43
CA GLN A 45 -5.91 10.50 -10.27
C GLN A 45 -5.86 8.97 -10.36
N ALA A 46 -4.66 8.40 -10.48
CA ALA A 46 -4.50 6.95 -10.58
C ALA A 46 -4.90 6.22 -9.30
N VAL A 47 -4.64 6.83 -8.14
CA VAL A 47 -4.99 6.27 -6.84
C VAL A 47 -6.25 6.94 -6.34
N ASP A 48 -7.38 6.45 -6.83
CA ASP A 48 -8.67 7.05 -6.55
C ASP A 48 -8.95 7.16 -5.05
N GLY A 49 -9.45 8.31 -4.64
CA GLY A 49 -9.84 8.54 -3.25
C GLY A 49 -8.74 9.03 -2.32
N ILE A 50 -7.48 9.08 -2.78
CA ILE A 50 -6.40 9.57 -1.92
C ILE A 50 -6.44 11.11 -1.84
N SER A 51 -6.30 11.65 -0.62
CA SER A 51 -6.19 13.10 -0.46
C SER A 51 -4.79 13.57 -0.85
N GLY A 52 -4.68 14.86 -1.22
CA GLY A 52 -3.38 15.43 -1.54
C GLY A 52 -2.42 15.35 -0.36
N LYS A 53 -2.90 15.55 0.88
CA LYS A 53 -2.07 15.46 2.07
C LYS A 53 -1.53 14.05 2.29
N VAL A 54 -2.40 13.04 2.21
CA VAL A 54 -1.97 11.63 2.42
C VAL A 54 -1.01 11.20 1.32
N LEU A 55 -1.27 11.60 0.07
CA LEU A 55 -0.35 11.30 -1.03
C LEU A 55 1.02 11.93 -0.80
N ALA A 56 1.05 13.22 -0.44
CA ALA A 56 2.31 13.93 -0.19
C ALA A 56 3.10 13.28 0.95
N ASP A 57 2.44 12.96 2.05
CA ASP A 57 3.07 12.33 3.21
C ASP A 57 3.60 10.94 2.86
N THR A 58 2.81 10.15 2.14
CA THR A 58 3.20 8.79 1.73
C THR A 58 4.38 8.82 0.76
N LEU A 59 4.36 9.72 -0.21
CA LEU A 59 5.47 9.86 -1.16
C LEU A 59 6.77 10.25 -0.45
N ARG A 60 6.68 11.13 0.54
CA ARG A 60 7.85 11.55 1.32
C ARG A 60 8.44 10.37 2.10
N ASP A 61 7.58 9.57 2.73
CA ASP A 61 8.02 8.39 3.48
C ASP A 61 8.67 7.36 2.55
N LEU A 62 8.12 7.14 1.37
CA LEU A 62 8.68 6.22 0.38
C LEU A 62 9.99 6.72 -0.18
N GLU A 63 10.12 8.01 -0.40
CA GLU A 63 11.37 8.61 -0.83
C GLU A 63 12.44 8.42 0.24
N ARG A 64 12.11 8.67 1.50
CA ARG A 64 13.01 8.48 2.63
C ARG A 64 13.48 7.03 2.75
N ASP A 65 12.62 6.08 2.47
CA ASP A 65 12.94 4.65 2.54
C ASP A 65 13.66 4.13 1.29
N GLY A 66 13.90 4.99 0.31
CA GLY A 66 14.60 4.60 -0.92
C GLY A 66 13.76 3.82 -1.91
N ILE A 67 12.45 3.82 -1.76
CA ILE A 67 11.53 3.10 -2.64
C ILE A 67 11.29 3.86 -3.95
N LEU A 68 11.28 5.18 -3.87
CA LEU A 68 11.10 6.02 -5.05
C LEU A 68 12.02 7.24 -4.98
N THR A 69 12.21 7.89 -6.12
CA THR A 69 12.91 9.16 -6.23
C THR A 69 11.93 10.24 -6.65
N ARG A 70 12.22 11.44 -6.18
CA ARG A 70 11.52 12.65 -6.57
C ARG A 70 12.52 13.52 -7.34
N THR A 71 12.20 13.81 -8.59
CA THR A 71 13.06 14.64 -9.44
C THR A 71 12.33 15.94 -9.76
N ALA A 72 12.90 17.05 -9.31
CA ALA A 72 12.39 18.38 -9.63
C ALA A 72 13.19 18.95 -10.79
N TYR A 73 12.48 19.44 -11.81
CA TYR A 73 13.10 20.03 -12.98
C TYR A 73 13.04 21.56 -12.88
N ASP A 74 14.17 22.19 -13.18
CA ASP A 74 14.27 23.66 -13.20
C ASP A 74 13.72 24.16 -14.53
N GLN A 75 12.41 24.34 -14.58
CA GLN A 75 11.72 24.82 -15.78
C GLN A 75 10.43 25.54 -15.41
N MET A 76 9.81 26.20 -16.38
CA MET A 76 8.53 26.88 -16.23
C MET A 76 7.52 26.30 -17.21
N PRO A 77 6.40 25.74 -16.72
CA PRO A 77 6.03 25.60 -15.31
C PRO A 77 6.90 24.55 -14.59
N PRO A 78 7.00 24.63 -13.26
CA PRO A 78 7.77 23.64 -12.48
C PRO A 78 7.23 22.24 -12.71
N ARG A 79 8.14 21.27 -12.73
CA ARG A 79 7.79 19.87 -12.94
C ARG A 79 8.50 19.01 -11.90
N VAL A 80 7.74 18.07 -11.31
CA VAL A 80 8.27 17.09 -10.38
C VAL A 80 7.78 15.71 -10.82
N ASP A 81 8.72 14.79 -11.02
CA ASP A 81 8.41 13.41 -11.38
C ASP A 81 8.75 12.49 -10.22
N TYR A 82 7.92 11.45 -10.04
CA TYR A 82 8.16 10.38 -9.10
C TYR A 82 8.40 9.09 -9.87
N GLU A 83 9.40 8.33 -9.46
CA GLU A 83 9.79 7.11 -10.14
C GLU A 83 10.29 6.08 -9.13
N LEU A 84 9.96 4.81 -9.35
CA LEU A 84 10.47 3.74 -8.50
C LEU A 84 11.98 3.57 -8.68
N THR A 85 12.68 3.35 -7.58
CA THR A 85 14.08 2.93 -7.59
C THR A 85 14.17 1.46 -7.91
N ALA A 86 15.40 0.95 -8.09
CA ALA A 86 15.61 -0.49 -8.21
C ALA A 86 15.04 -1.24 -7.01
N LEU A 87 15.22 -0.69 -5.80
CA LEU A 87 14.63 -1.28 -4.59
C LEU A 87 13.11 -1.26 -4.66
N GLY A 88 12.50 -0.14 -5.06
CA GLY A 88 11.05 -0.04 -5.20
C GLY A 88 10.49 -1.04 -6.21
N ARG A 89 11.22 -1.31 -7.27
CA ARG A 89 10.78 -2.28 -8.28
C ARG A 89 10.70 -3.70 -7.75
N THR A 90 11.46 -4.03 -6.70
CA THR A 90 11.35 -5.35 -6.06
C THR A 90 10.00 -5.55 -5.38
N LEU A 91 9.25 -4.48 -5.14
CA LEU A 91 7.93 -4.54 -4.53
C LEU A 91 6.80 -4.74 -5.54
N GLN A 92 7.07 -4.58 -6.83
CA GLN A 92 6.02 -4.67 -7.86
C GLN A 92 5.32 -6.02 -7.84
N GLU A 93 6.07 -7.10 -7.85
CA GLU A 93 5.52 -8.44 -7.91
C GLU A 93 4.67 -8.79 -6.68
N PRO A 94 5.20 -8.67 -5.44
CA PRO A 94 4.40 -9.03 -4.28
C PRO A 94 3.17 -8.14 -4.09
N LEU A 95 3.27 -6.83 -4.38
CA LEU A 95 2.13 -5.93 -4.22
C LEU A 95 1.08 -6.14 -5.31
N THR A 96 1.50 -6.40 -6.54
CA THR A 96 0.57 -6.73 -7.62
C THR A 96 -0.14 -8.05 -7.33
N ALA A 97 0.59 -9.05 -6.82
CA ALA A 97 -0.01 -10.31 -6.42
C ALA A 97 -1.06 -10.12 -5.32
N LEU A 98 -0.75 -9.27 -4.34
CA LEU A 98 -1.69 -8.96 -3.27
C LEU A 98 -2.95 -8.27 -3.79
N ALA A 99 -2.79 -7.30 -4.69
CA ALA A 99 -3.91 -6.59 -5.30
C ALA A 99 -4.80 -7.57 -6.10
N ARG A 100 -4.19 -8.45 -6.85
CA ARG A 100 -4.91 -9.47 -7.62
C ARG A 100 -5.67 -10.44 -6.74
N TRP A 101 -5.08 -10.81 -5.61
CA TRP A 101 -5.76 -11.66 -4.65
C TRP A 101 -7.04 -10.98 -4.15
N ALA A 102 -6.94 -9.71 -3.79
CA ALA A 102 -8.08 -8.94 -3.31
C ALA A 102 -9.20 -8.87 -4.37
N GLU A 103 -8.82 -8.58 -5.62
CA GLU A 103 -9.79 -8.50 -6.72
C GLU A 103 -10.43 -9.84 -7.04
N ALA A 104 -9.66 -10.92 -6.97
CA ALA A 104 -10.13 -12.25 -7.30
C ALA A 104 -11.05 -12.84 -6.23
N HIS A 105 -10.90 -12.43 -4.97
CA HIS A 105 -11.59 -13.05 -3.84
C HIS A 105 -12.57 -12.13 -3.12
N ILE A 106 -12.79 -10.91 -3.62
CA ILE A 106 -13.64 -9.95 -2.92
C ILE A 106 -15.06 -10.45 -2.74
N GLU A 107 -15.61 -11.16 -3.72
CA GLU A 107 -16.96 -11.68 -3.60
C GLU A 107 -17.08 -12.72 -2.47
N GLU A 108 -16.09 -13.59 -2.34
CA GLU A 108 -16.04 -14.55 -1.24
C GLU A 108 -15.91 -13.85 0.11
N VAL A 109 -15.08 -12.81 0.17
CA VAL A 109 -14.90 -12.02 1.39
C VAL A 109 -16.21 -11.33 1.79
N GLU A 110 -16.88 -10.70 0.81
CA GLU A 110 -18.15 -10.04 1.08
C GLU A 110 -19.24 -11.01 1.53
N THR A 111 -19.30 -12.18 0.90
CA THR A 111 -20.22 -13.23 1.29
C THR A 111 -19.96 -13.69 2.73
N ALA A 112 -18.69 -13.91 3.07
CA ALA A 112 -18.30 -14.31 4.42
C ALA A 112 -18.69 -13.26 5.45
N ARG A 113 -18.49 -11.98 5.14
CA ARG A 113 -18.88 -10.88 6.03
C ARG A 113 -20.40 -10.85 6.25
N ALA A 114 -21.16 -10.98 5.18
CA ALA A 114 -22.62 -10.97 5.27
C ALA A 114 -23.13 -12.13 6.11
N GLU A 115 -22.59 -13.33 5.92
CA GLU A 115 -22.94 -14.50 6.70
C GLU A 115 -22.59 -14.36 8.17
N TYR A 116 -21.39 -13.83 8.44
CA TYR A 116 -20.96 -13.58 9.82
C TYR A 116 -21.87 -12.58 10.52
N ASP A 117 -22.19 -11.48 9.87
CA ASP A 117 -23.04 -10.44 10.44
C ASP A 117 -24.46 -10.99 10.71
N GLU A 118 -24.99 -11.81 9.81
CA GLU A 118 -26.29 -12.46 9.99
C GLU A 118 -26.29 -13.42 11.18
N VAL A 119 -25.26 -14.26 11.28
CA VAL A 119 -25.11 -15.19 12.39
C VAL A 119 -24.92 -14.43 13.71
N LYS A 120 -24.10 -13.37 13.69
CA LYS A 120 -23.86 -12.55 14.88
C LYS A 120 -25.15 -11.90 15.38
N ASP A 121 -25.97 -11.37 14.47
CA ASP A 121 -27.26 -10.78 14.85
C ASP A 121 -28.18 -11.84 15.43
N GLY A 122 -28.20 -13.05 14.87
CA GLY A 122 -28.94 -14.20 15.41
C GLY A 122 -28.38 -14.63 16.77
N ALA A 123 -27.07 -14.66 16.91
CA ALA A 123 -26.41 -15.08 18.15
C ALA A 123 -26.67 -14.15 19.32
N VAL A 124 -26.82 -12.87 19.07
CA VAL A 124 -27.16 -11.90 20.11
C VAL A 124 -28.51 -12.23 20.74
N ARG A 125 -29.41 -12.82 19.98
CA ARG A 125 -30.74 -13.21 20.46
C ARG A 125 -30.79 -14.61 21.03
N ALA A 126 -29.89 -15.48 20.61
CA ALA A 126 -29.97 -16.91 20.94
C ALA A 126 -29.07 -17.28 22.11
N LEU A 127 -27.77 -17.04 22.05
CA LEU A 127 -26.85 -17.55 23.06
C LEU A 127 -25.64 -16.63 23.20
N PRO A 128 -25.13 -16.49 24.42
CA PRO A 128 -23.83 -15.87 24.61
C PRO A 128 -22.75 -16.76 24.00
N SER A 129 -21.78 -16.17 23.37
CA SER A 129 -20.62 -16.90 22.90
C SER A 129 -19.72 -17.25 24.08
N ALA A 130 -19.16 -18.41 24.02
CA ALA A 130 -18.25 -18.90 25.04
C ALA A 130 -16.95 -18.12 25.04
#